data_b5ad29bd66f891c80b7a48f7678425f7
#
_entry.id   b5ad29bd66f891c80b7a48f7678425f7
#
_cell.length_a   1.000
_cell.length_b   1.000
_cell.length_c   1.000
_cell.angle_alpha   90.00
_cell.angle_beta   90.00
_cell.angle_gamma   90.00
#
_symmetry.space_group_name_H-M   'P 1'
#
loop_
_entity.id
_entity.type
_entity.pdbx_description
1 polymer ?
#
loop_
_entity_poly.entity_id
_entity_poly.type
_entity_poly.pdbx_seq_one_letter_code
_entity_poly.pdbx_strand_id
1 'polypeptide(L)'
;PVQVSVTPESTTAERIEQFLFMVQQDEKPALLELVLSGRHRVPGEFDLVLIFARTKHGADRIVKKLSRAGIQANAIHGNKTQSQRLRALDEFKRGKTKILVATDVAARGIDIPGVSHVINYELPNVPEQYVHRIGRTARAGRDGVAIAFCAEDERTYLKDIQKTTGASLDRLDLPENFRAVVEGVGPTKPPPRGQTRVSKKKIKPRPAGASGAHAPSKRKPPAKHTARKGRPQGKGHGGQASHGGGGNRRGPGGRRRRSGGGGGRS
;
A
#
# COMPACT_ATOMS: atom_id res chain seq x y z
N PRO A 1 18.59 -19.02 28.33
CA PRO A 1 18.38 -18.23 27.15
C PRO A 1 17.45 -18.98 26.18
N VAL A 2 16.29 -18.37 25.83
CA VAL A 2 15.38 -18.93 24.84
C VAL A 2 16.01 -18.63 23.47
N GLN A 3 16.41 -19.66 22.72
CA GLN A 3 16.86 -19.54 21.35
C GLN A 3 15.62 -19.33 20.47
N VAL A 4 15.42 -18.11 20.02
CA VAL A 4 14.43 -17.82 18.96
C VAL A 4 15.15 -18.00 17.64
N SER A 5 14.97 -19.16 16.99
CA SER A 5 15.42 -19.35 15.61
C SER A 5 14.41 -18.70 14.69
N VAL A 6 14.80 -17.62 14.04
CA VAL A 6 14.07 -17.07 12.91
C VAL A 6 14.37 -17.98 11.72
N THR A 7 13.34 -18.58 11.13
CA THR A 7 13.48 -19.37 9.90
C THR A 7 14.17 -18.51 8.83
N PRO A 8 15.28 -18.94 8.23
CA PRO A 8 15.96 -18.16 7.20
C PRO A 8 15.03 -17.82 6.05
N GLU A 9 15.12 -16.60 5.53
CA GLU A 9 14.29 -16.15 4.38
C GLU A 9 14.49 -17.02 3.13
N SER A 10 15.65 -17.72 3.03
CA SER A 10 15.96 -18.68 1.96
C SER A 10 14.97 -19.86 1.89
N THR A 11 14.52 -20.38 3.03
CA THR A 11 13.57 -21.52 3.07
C THR A 11 12.17 -21.14 2.57
N THR A 12 11.80 -19.88 2.64
CA THR A 12 10.52 -19.39 2.10
C THR A 12 10.58 -19.26 0.58
N ALA A 13 11.73 -18.87 0.03
CA ALA A 13 11.92 -18.74 -1.41
C ALA A 13 11.86 -20.08 -2.15
N GLU A 14 12.28 -21.17 -1.51
CA GLU A 14 12.25 -22.54 -2.07
C GLU A 14 10.84 -23.10 -2.30
N ARG A 15 9.82 -22.51 -1.64
CA ARG A 15 8.41 -22.91 -1.77
C ARG A 15 7.61 -21.99 -2.69
N ILE A 16 8.30 -21.11 -3.42
CA ILE A 16 7.67 -20.15 -4.33
C ILE A 16 8.07 -20.51 -5.77
N GLU A 17 7.09 -20.93 -6.55
CA GLU A 17 7.27 -21.05 -7.99
C GLU A 17 7.36 -19.66 -8.62
N GLN A 18 8.39 -19.42 -9.42
CA GLN A 18 8.70 -18.09 -9.92
C GLN A 18 8.64 -18.07 -11.45
N PHE A 19 7.81 -17.18 -11.98
CA PHE A 19 7.56 -17.05 -13.41
C PHE A 19 7.87 -15.67 -13.94
N LEU A 20 8.24 -15.59 -15.22
CA LEU A 20 8.64 -14.36 -15.90
C LEU A 20 7.91 -14.20 -17.23
N PHE A 21 7.28 -13.06 -17.44
CA PHE A 21 6.85 -12.60 -18.75
C PHE A 21 7.78 -11.49 -19.25
N MET A 22 8.29 -11.65 -20.48
CA MET A 22 8.95 -10.55 -21.19
C MET A 22 7.89 -9.79 -21.98
N VAL A 23 7.66 -8.52 -21.63
CA VAL A 23 6.54 -7.72 -22.16
C VAL A 23 6.91 -6.24 -22.17
N GLN A 24 6.46 -5.48 -23.17
CA GLN A 24 6.74 -4.05 -23.23
C GLN A 24 6.00 -3.29 -22.12
N GLN A 25 6.52 -2.12 -21.72
CA GLN A 25 5.99 -1.35 -20.60
C GLN A 25 4.53 -0.89 -20.81
N ASP A 26 4.17 -0.54 -22.03
CA ASP A 26 2.81 -0.13 -22.42
C ASP A 26 1.84 -1.29 -22.57
N GLU A 27 2.35 -2.50 -22.77
CA GLU A 27 1.59 -3.75 -22.90
C GLU A 27 1.28 -4.43 -21.55
N LYS A 28 2.06 -4.12 -20.49
CA LYS A 28 1.85 -4.71 -19.15
C LYS A 28 0.40 -4.65 -18.64
N PRO A 29 -0.38 -3.57 -18.88
CA PRO A 29 -1.76 -3.54 -18.44
C PRO A 29 -2.67 -4.55 -19.13
N ALA A 30 -2.45 -4.80 -20.43
CA ALA A 30 -3.22 -5.79 -21.17
C ALA A 30 -2.87 -7.21 -20.69
N LEU A 31 -1.59 -7.49 -20.49
CA LEU A 31 -1.15 -8.77 -19.92
C LEU A 31 -1.75 -9.00 -18.54
N LEU A 32 -1.72 -7.99 -17.66
CA LEU A 32 -2.29 -8.09 -16.32
C LEU A 32 -3.79 -8.41 -16.37
N GLU A 33 -4.55 -7.77 -17.26
CA GLU A 33 -5.97 -8.03 -17.45
C GLU A 33 -6.22 -9.47 -17.91
N LEU A 34 -5.44 -9.97 -18.90
CA LEU A 34 -5.58 -11.34 -19.40
C LEU A 34 -5.27 -12.38 -18.31
N VAL A 35 -4.22 -12.17 -17.54
CA VAL A 35 -3.82 -13.04 -16.44
C VAL A 35 -4.91 -13.06 -15.35
N LEU A 36 -5.35 -11.89 -14.88
CA LEU A 36 -6.32 -11.80 -13.78
C LEU A 36 -7.74 -12.21 -14.18
N SER A 37 -8.11 -12.11 -15.47
CA SER A 37 -9.41 -12.57 -15.97
C SER A 37 -9.45 -14.09 -16.27
N GLY A 38 -8.33 -14.79 -16.07
CA GLY A 38 -8.22 -16.21 -16.40
C GLY A 38 -8.17 -16.52 -17.92
N ARG A 39 -8.06 -15.47 -18.75
CA ARG A 39 -7.93 -15.65 -20.22
C ARG A 39 -6.54 -16.15 -20.61
N HIS A 40 -5.56 -15.99 -19.75
CA HIS A 40 -4.26 -16.61 -19.86
C HIS A 40 -3.97 -17.40 -18.60
N ARG A 41 -3.66 -18.69 -18.78
CA ARG A 41 -3.37 -19.58 -17.67
C ARG A 41 -1.95 -19.31 -17.14
N VAL A 42 -1.88 -19.12 -15.86
CA VAL A 42 -0.65 -19.14 -15.07
C VAL A 42 -0.79 -20.23 -14.02
N PRO A 43 0.30 -20.79 -13.50
CA PRO A 43 0.24 -21.78 -12.44
C PRO A 43 -0.50 -21.30 -11.19
N GLY A 44 -1.18 -22.23 -10.51
CA GLY A 44 -1.94 -21.98 -9.29
C GLY A 44 -3.35 -21.39 -9.52
N GLU A 45 -4.17 -21.47 -8.48
CA GLU A 45 -5.50 -20.83 -8.45
C GLU A 45 -5.42 -19.46 -7.79
N PHE A 46 -5.98 -18.46 -8.46
CA PHE A 46 -6.05 -17.10 -7.90
C PHE A 46 -7.05 -17.04 -6.74
N ASP A 47 -6.54 -16.89 -5.52
CA ASP A 47 -7.34 -16.55 -4.35
C ASP A 47 -7.11 -15.10 -3.95
N LEU A 48 -6.03 -14.79 -3.25
CA LEU A 48 -5.61 -13.44 -2.92
C LEU A 48 -4.37 -13.08 -3.70
N VAL A 49 -4.44 -12.01 -4.50
CA VAL A 49 -3.36 -11.55 -5.38
C VAL A 49 -2.80 -10.21 -4.90
N LEU A 50 -1.50 -10.17 -4.62
CA LEU A 50 -0.80 -8.95 -4.27
C LEU A 50 0.05 -8.47 -5.45
N ILE A 51 -0.23 -7.27 -5.95
CA ILE A 51 0.46 -6.68 -7.09
C ILE A 51 1.38 -5.57 -6.61
N PHE A 52 2.65 -5.63 -6.99
CA PHE A 52 3.62 -4.59 -6.66
C PHE A 52 3.82 -3.61 -7.82
N ALA A 53 3.63 -2.33 -7.52
CA ALA A 53 3.95 -1.21 -8.40
C ALA A 53 5.08 -0.38 -7.78
N ARG A 54 5.96 0.16 -8.62
CA ARG A 54 7.11 0.96 -8.18
C ARG A 54 6.67 2.30 -7.58
N THR A 55 5.60 2.89 -8.11
CA THR A 55 5.15 4.23 -7.72
C THR A 55 3.69 4.25 -7.25
N LYS A 56 3.37 5.21 -6.36
CA LYS A 56 2.00 5.47 -5.88
C LYS A 56 1.03 5.78 -7.02
N HIS A 57 1.47 6.55 -8.01
CA HIS A 57 0.66 6.89 -9.18
C HIS A 57 0.50 5.69 -10.13
N GLY A 58 1.52 4.81 -10.21
CA GLY A 58 1.43 3.52 -10.90
C GLY A 58 0.37 2.64 -10.30
N ALA A 59 0.36 2.50 -8.97
CA ALA A 59 -0.63 1.71 -8.25
C ALA A 59 -2.08 2.20 -8.51
N ASP A 60 -2.34 3.50 -8.40
CA ASP A 60 -3.66 4.06 -8.71
C ASP A 60 -4.06 3.85 -10.18
N ARG A 61 -3.09 3.95 -11.11
CA ARG A 61 -3.32 3.73 -12.54
C ARG A 61 -3.70 2.27 -12.84
N ILE A 62 -3.02 1.32 -12.19
CA ILE A 62 -3.33 -0.11 -12.31
C ILE A 62 -4.76 -0.36 -11.84
N VAL A 63 -5.12 0.07 -10.62
CA VAL A 63 -6.48 -0.10 -10.08
C VAL A 63 -7.53 0.51 -11.00
N LYS A 64 -7.29 1.71 -11.54
CA LYS A 64 -8.21 2.35 -12.48
C LYS A 64 -8.39 1.56 -13.78
N LYS A 65 -7.31 0.95 -14.32
CA LYS A 65 -7.39 0.11 -15.53
C LYS A 65 -8.15 -1.19 -15.23
N LEU A 66 -7.83 -1.87 -14.12
CA LEU A 66 -8.54 -3.08 -13.70
C LEU A 66 -10.05 -2.83 -13.50
N SER A 67 -10.40 -1.71 -12.85
CA SER A 67 -11.80 -1.30 -12.66
C SER A 67 -12.55 -1.12 -13.98
N ARG A 68 -11.90 -0.57 -15.01
CA ARG A 68 -12.49 -0.43 -16.35
C ARG A 68 -12.74 -1.78 -17.05
N ALA A 69 -11.90 -2.77 -16.73
CA ALA A 69 -12.06 -4.14 -17.21
C ALA A 69 -13.03 -4.96 -16.32
N GLY A 70 -13.73 -4.33 -15.37
CA GLY A 70 -14.66 -5.01 -14.46
C GLY A 70 -13.97 -5.79 -13.32
N ILE A 71 -12.65 -5.66 -13.16
CA ILE A 71 -11.87 -6.35 -12.15
C ILE A 71 -11.72 -5.43 -10.92
N GLN A 72 -12.27 -5.86 -9.78
CA GLN A 72 -12.18 -5.10 -8.54
C GLN A 72 -10.80 -5.24 -7.89
N ALA A 73 -10.18 -4.10 -7.58
CA ALA A 73 -8.90 -4.04 -6.90
C ALA A 73 -8.83 -2.82 -5.97
N ASN A 74 -8.09 -2.95 -4.86
CA ASN A 74 -7.77 -1.85 -3.96
C ASN A 74 -6.29 -1.45 -4.08
N ALA A 75 -5.96 -0.20 -3.72
CA ALA A 75 -4.58 0.27 -3.67
C ALA A 75 -4.14 0.66 -2.26
N ILE A 76 -2.88 0.31 -1.92
CA ILE A 76 -2.21 0.77 -0.69
C ILE A 76 -0.89 1.46 -1.06
N HIS A 77 -0.76 2.75 -0.75
CA HIS A 77 0.46 3.54 -0.95
C HIS A 77 0.46 4.79 -0.07
N GLY A 78 1.57 5.53 -0.06
CA GLY A 78 1.78 6.66 0.84
C GLY A 78 0.78 7.82 0.72
N ASN A 79 0.08 7.95 -0.43
CA ASN A 79 -0.96 9.00 -0.60
C ASN A 79 -2.35 8.58 -0.07
N LYS A 80 -2.53 7.33 0.37
CA LYS A 80 -3.78 6.90 1.02
C LYS A 80 -3.74 7.26 2.50
N THR A 81 -4.86 7.75 3.02
CA THR A 81 -5.01 7.99 4.47
C THR A 81 -4.93 6.67 5.24
N GLN A 82 -4.62 6.72 6.52
CA GLN A 82 -4.52 5.51 7.33
C GLN A 82 -5.84 4.73 7.35
N SER A 83 -6.98 5.42 7.41
CA SER A 83 -8.31 4.79 7.34
C SER A 83 -8.54 4.07 6.01
N GLN A 84 -8.16 4.68 4.88
CA GLN A 84 -8.24 4.04 3.57
C GLN A 84 -7.35 2.80 3.47
N ARG A 85 -6.13 2.85 4.02
CA ARG A 85 -5.20 1.73 4.05
C ARG A 85 -5.74 0.56 4.87
N LEU A 86 -6.24 0.84 6.08
CA LEU A 86 -6.85 -0.16 6.95
C LEU A 86 -8.07 -0.81 6.31
N ARG A 87 -8.94 -0.01 5.68
CA ARG A 87 -10.11 -0.53 4.97
C ARG A 87 -9.72 -1.42 3.79
N ALA A 88 -8.79 -0.98 2.94
CA ALA A 88 -8.32 -1.77 1.80
C ALA A 88 -7.71 -3.11 2.23
N LEU A 89 -6.95 -3.10 3.33
CA LEU A 89 -6.35 -4.30 3.90
C LEU A 89 -7.40 -5.24 4.50
N ASP A 90 -8.38 -4.72 5.22
CA ASP A 90 -9.46 -5.51 5.80
C ASP A 90 -10.33 -6.16 4.71
N GLU A 91 -10.72 -5.40 3.67
CA GLU A 91 -11.46 -5.92 2.52
C GLU A 91 -10.66 -7.01 1.78
N PHE A 92 -9.34 -6.87 1.67
CA PHE A 92 -8.45 -7.87 1.07
C PHE A 92 -8.34 -9.13 1.94
N LYS A 93 -8.06 -8.99 3.24
CA LYS A 93 -7.94 -10.12 4.18
C LYS A 93 -9.22 -10.97 4.26
N ARG A 94 -10.38 -10.34 4.14
CA ARG A 94 -11.69 -11.01 4.13
C ARG A 94 -12.08 -11.57 2.78
N GLY A 95 -11.25 -11.43 1.75
CA GLY A 95 -11.55 -11.88 0.39
C GLY A 95 -12.66 -11.09 -0.31
N LYS A 96 -13.13 -9.96 0.27
CA LYS A 96 -14.12 -9.08 -0.36
C LYS A 96 -13.56 -8.44 -1.63
N THR A 97 -12.29 -8.06 -1.60
CA THR A 97 -11.51 -7.63 -2.75
C THR A 97 -10.31 -8.56 -2.87
N LYS A 98 -10.27 -9.37 -3.92
CA LYS A 98 -9.22 -10.38 -4.10
C LYS A 98 -7.89 -9.84 -4.61
N ILE A 99 -7.83 -8.58 -5.02
CA ILE A 99 -6.65 -7.97 -5.63
C ILE A 99 -6.26 -6.71 -4.85
N LEU A 100 -5.01 -6.68 -4.40
CA LEU A 100 -4.41 -5.54 -3.71
C LEU A 100 -3.19 -5.05 -4.49
N VAL A 101 -3.17 -3.78 -4.86
CA VAL A 101 -2.02 -3.15 -5.51
C VAL A 101 -1.26 -2.32 -4.48
N ALA A 102 0.02 -2.59 -4.28
CA ALA A 102 0.82 -1.97 -3.24
C ALA A 102 2.14 -1.40 -3.78
N THR A 103 2.67 -0.40 -3.10
CA THR A 103 4.08 0.00 -3.24
C THR A 103 4.91 -0.64 -2.12
N ASP A 104 6.21 -0.83 -2.33
CA ASP A 104 7.12 -1.46 -1.35
C ASP A 104 7.02 -0.84 0.03
N VAL A 105 7.06 0.50 0.10
CA VAL A 105 6.96 1.23 1.37
C VAL A 105 5.66 0.93 2.11
N ALA A 106 4.57 0.84 1.38
CA ALA A 106 3.26 0.60 1.98
C ALA A 106 3.01 -0.86 2.34
N ALA A 107 3.64 -1.79 1.64
CA ALA A 107 3.55 -3.23 1.90
C ALA A 107 4.47 -3.70 3.03
N ARG A 108 5.47 -2.89 3.40
CA ARG A 108 6.39 -3.22 4.49
C ARG A 108 5.64 -3.23 5.83
N GLY A 109 5.86 -4.26 6.63
CA GLY A 109 5.21 -4.42 7.94
C GLY A 109 3.74 -4.85 7.87
N ILE A 110 3.20 -5.10 6.68
CA ILE A 110 1.85 -5.65 6.55
C ILE A 110 1.95 -7.17 6.56
N ASP A 111 1.33 -7.79 7.56
CA ASP A 111 1.11 -9.23 7.56
C ASP A 111 -0.22 -9.53 6.86
N ILE A 112 -0.10 -10.24 5.74
CA ILE A 112 -1.25 -10.69 4.95
C ILE A 112 -1.13 -12.20 4.81
N PRO A 113 -1.89 -12.97 5.58
CA PRO A 113 -1.95 -14.41 5.40
C PRO A 113 -2.75 -14.76 4.14
N GLY A 114 -2.41 -15.88 3.51
CA GLY A 114 -3.23 -16.45 2.44
C GLY A 114 -3.04 -15.83 1.06
N VAL A 115 -1.99 -15.04 0.82
CA VAL A 115 -1.66 -14.56 -0.53
C VAL A 115 -1.22 -15.76 -1.37
N SER A 116 -2.01 -16.08 -2.41
CA SER A 116 -1.71 -17.15 -3.35
C SER A 116 -0.68 -16.70 -4.39
N HIS A 117 -0.83 -15.48 -4.88
CA HIS A 117 0.02 -14.95 -5.96
C HIS A 117 0.59 -13.57 -5.62
N VAL A 118 1.87 -13.41 -5.92
CA VAL A 118 2.53 -12.10 -5.94
C VAL A 118 2.87 -11.75 -7.38
N ILE A 119 2.40 -10.61 -7.86
CA ILE A 119 2.72 -10.10 -9.20
C ILE A 119 3.63 -8.88 -9.07
N ASN A 120 4.87 -9.01 -9.54
CA ASN A 120 5.77 -7.88 -9.73
C ASN A 120 5.45 -7.21 -11.07
N TYR A 121 4.48 -6.26 -11.05
CA TYR A 121 4.09 -5.51 -12.25
C TYR A 121 5.23 -4.65 -12.81
N GLU A 122 6.07 -4.16 -11.91
CA GLU A 122 7.36 -3.53 -12.20
C GLU A 122 8.42 -4.16 -11.29
N LEU A 123 9.56 -4.52 -11.87
CA LEU A 123 10.67 -5.07 -11.10
C LEU A 123 11.25 -4.01 -10.16
N PRO A 124 11.63 -4.39 -8.92
CA PRO A 124 12.33 -3.48 -8.04
C PRO A 124 13.75 -3.23 -8.56
N ASN A 125 14.26 -2.04 -8.30
CA ASN A 125 15.64 -1.67 -8.59
C ASN A 125 16.65 -2.17 -7.55
N VAL A 126 16.18 -2.70 -6.43
CA VAL A 126 16.97 -3.27 -5.34
C VAL A 126 16.64 -4.75 -5.25
N PRO A 127 17.59 -5.65 -5.51
CA PRO A 127 17.34 -7.10 -5.57
C PRO A 127 16.70 -7.70 -4.31
N GLU A 128 17.10 -7.24 -3.13
CA GLU A 128 16.56 -7.72 -1.86
C GLU A 128 15.06 -7.42 -1.71
N GLN A 129 14.60 -6.34 -2.33
CA GLN A 129 13.17 -6.02 -2.35
C GLN A 129 12.35 -7.06 -3.11
N TYR A 130 12.94 -7.72 -4.11
CA TYR A 130 12.29 -8.81 -4.83
C TYR A 130 11.97 -9.97 -3.89
N VAL A 131 12.93 -10.39 -3.07
CA VAL A 131 12.74 -11.46 -2.07
C VAL A 131 11.67 -11.05 -1.05
N HIS A 132 11.72 -9.83 -0.55
CA HIS A 132 10.71 -9.31 0.39
C HIS A 132 9.30 -9.25 -0.22
N ARG A 133 9.18 -9.01 -1.53
CA ARG A 133 7.89 -9.03 -2.23
C ARG A 133 7.36 -10.44 -2.39
N ILE A 134 8.16 -11.36 -2.94
CA ILE A 134 7.71 -12.74 -3.14
C ILE A 134 7.44 -13.45 -1.81
N GLY A 135 8.20 -13.14 -0.75
CA GLY A 135 7.94 -13.62 0.61
C GLY A 135 6.61 -13.17 1.23
N ARG A 136 5.72 -12.50 0.47
CA ARG A 136 4.34 -12.25 0.87
C ARG A 136 3.42 -13.43 0.56
N THR A 137 3.81 -14.31 -0.33
CA THR A 137 3.17 -15.62 -0.53
C THR A 137 3.94 -16.74 0.17
N ALA A 138 3.56 -17.98 0.00
CA ALA A 138 4.16 -19.18 0.59
C ALA A 138 4.28 -19.13 2.12
N ARG A 139 3.30 -18.54 2.80
CA ARG A 139 3.28 -18.42 4.26
C ARG A 139 2.42 -19.51 4.90
N ALA A 140 2.70 -19.80 6.17
CA ALA A 140 1.97 -20.78 6.97
C ALA A 140 1.93 -22.20 6.33
N GLY A 141 3.02 -22.61 5.70
CA GLY A 141 3.15 -23.96 5.13
C GLY A 141 2.48 -24.15 3.77
N ARG A 142 1.93 -23.12 3.16
CA ARG A 142 1.37 -23.16 1.80
C ARG A 142 2.45 -22.87 0.76
N ASP A 143 2.24 -23.40 -0.46
CA ASP A 143 3.04 -23.02 -1.61
C ASP A 143 2.55 -21.70 -2.18
N GLY A 144 3.38 -21.01 -2.94
CA GLY A 144 3.08 -19.71 -3.49
C GLY A 144 3.57 -19.54 -4.91
N VAL A 145 2.95 -18.61 -5.62
CA VAL A 145 3.34 -18.27 -6.98
C VAL A 145 3.78 -16.81 -7.06
N ALA A 146 4.93 -16.57 -7.68
CA ALA A 146 5.43 -15.24 -8.00
C ALA A 146 5.54 -15.06 -9.51
N ILE A 147 4.96 -13.98 -10.03
CA ILE A 147 4.97 -13.65 -11.44
C ILE A 147 5.65 -12.29 -11.62
N ALA A 148 6.64 -12.21 -12.48
CA ALA A 148 7.34 -10.97 -12.81
C ALA A 148 7.04 -10.54 -14.25
N PHE A 149 6.70 -9.26 -14.43
CA PHE A 149 6.61 -8.62 -15.74
C PHE A 149 7.86 -7.80 -15.96
N CYS A 150 8.67 -8.16 -16.95
CA CYS A 150 9.92 -7.52 -17.26
C CYS A 150 9.85 -6.81 -18.63
N ALA A 151 9.94 -5.50 -18.62
CA ALA A 151 10.10 -4.71 -19.82
C ALA A 151 11.57 -4.60 -20.23
N GLU A 152 11.83 -4.08 -21.42
CA GLU A 152 13.20 -3.97 -21.97
C GLU A 152 14.12 -3.14 -21.06
N ASP A 153 13.60 -2.03 -20.55
CA ASP A 153 14.31 -1.13 -19.62
C ASP A 153 14.52 -1.71 -18.21
N GLU A 154 13.86 -2.81 -17.89
CA GLU A 154 13.99 -3.51 -16.60
C GLU A 154 14.92 -4.74 -16.63
N ARG A 155 15.48 -5.09 -17.81
CA ARG A 155 16.36 -6.28 -17.96
C ARG A 155 17.59 -6.22 -17.06
N THR A 156 18.13 -5.05 -16.80
CA THR A 156 19.24 -4.89 -15.87
C THR A 156 18.84 -5.27 -14.45
N TYR A 157 17.66 -4.83 -14.00
CA TYR A 157 17.14 -5.20 -12.68
C TYR A 157 16.90 -6.72 -12.57
N LEU A 158 16.38 -7.34 -13.64
CA LEU A 158 16.19 -8.80 -13.67
C LEU A 158 17.52 -9.54 -13.49
N LYS A 159 18.58 -9.13 -14.21
CA LYS A 159 19.90 -9.72 -14.07
C LYS A 159 20.48 -9.55 -12.66
N ASP A 160 20.31 -8.38 -12.07
CA ASP A 160 20.79 -8.10 -10.72
C ASP A 160 20.03 -8.93 -9.68
N ILE A 161 18.70 -9.08 -9.84
CA ILE A 161 17.87 -9.95 -9.01
C ILE A 161 18.35 -11.39 -9.09
N GLN A 162 18.49 -11.95 -10.30
CA GLN A 162 18.93 -13.33 -10.50
C GLN A 162 20.33 -13.58 -9.92
N LYS A 163 21.26 -12.64 -10.14
CA LYS A 163 22.63 -12.73 -9.60
C LYS A 163 22.66 -12.69 -8.08
N THR A 164 21.89 -11.80 -7.45
CA THR A 164 21.95 -11.58 -6.01
C THR A 164 21.16 -12.62 -5.22
N THR A 165 20.02 -13.05 -5.75
CA THR A 165 19.11 -13.96 -5.04
C THR A 165 19.26 -15.42 -5.45
N GLY A 166 19.99 -15.72 -6.54
CA GLY A 166 20.05 -17.06 -7.13
C GLY A 166 18.71 -17.51 -7.73
N ALA A 167 17.73 -16.62 -7.83
CA ALA A 167 16.39 -16.99 -8.29
C ALA A 167 16.40 -17.44 -9.75
N SER A 168 15.81 -18.61 -10.01
CA SER A 168 15.45 -19.07 -11.35
C SER A 168 13.99 -18.70 -11.59
N LEU A 169 13.74 -17.95 -12.67
CA LEU A 169 12.38 -17.57 -13.07
C LEU A 169 12.07 -18.28 -14.38
N ASP A 170 11.05 -19.12 -14.36
CA ASP A 170 10.61 -19.85 -15.55
C ASP A 170 9.90 -18.89 -16.49
N ARG A 171 10.37 -18.85 -17.74
CA ARG A 171 9.79 -17.95 -18.73
C ARG A 171 8.47 -18.51 -19.25
N LEU A 172 7.43 -17.67 -19.17
CA LEU A 172 6.13 -17.94 -19.77
C LEU A 172 5.98 -17.20 -21.10
N ASP A 173 5.32 -17.83 -22.04
CA ASP A 173 4.97 -17.21 -23.31
C ASP A 173 3.78 -16.26 -23.15
N LEU A 174 3.76 -15.22 -23.97
CA LEU A 174 2.62 -14.33 -24.04
C LEU A 174 1.39 -15.06 -24.64
N PRO A 175 0.17 -14.70 -24.24
CA PRO A 175 -1.04 -15.28 -24.81
C PRO A 175 -1.07 -15.18 -26.33
N GLU A 176 -1.58 -16.20 -27.04
CA GLU A 176 -1.65 -16.23 -28.49
C GLU A 176 -2.39 -15.03 -29.09
N ASN A 177 -3.41 -14.53 -28.40
CA ASN A 177 -4.20 -13.36 -28.82
C ASN A 177 -3.71 -12.05 -28.22
N PHE A 178 -2.52 -12.03 -27.64
CA PHE A 178 -2.02 -10.87 -26.88
C PHE A 178 -1.96 -9.59 -27.72
N ARG A 179 -1.46 -9.67 -28.96
CA ARG A 179 -1.39 -8.50 -29.85
C ARG A 179 -2.77 -7.94 -30.18
N ALA A 180 -3.75 -8.78 -30.46
CA ALA A 180 -5.12 -8.34 -30.73
C ALA A 180 -5.74 -7.63 -29.52
N VAL A 181 -5.45 -8.10 -28.31
CA VAL A 181 -5.91 -7.45 -27.07
C VAL A 181 -5.20 -6.11 -26.86
N VAL A 182 -3.91 -6.02 -27.12
CA VAL A 182 -3.14 -4.76 -27.03
C VAL A 182 -3.65 -3.75 -28.04
N GLU A 183 -3.87 -4.14 -29.28
CA GLU A 183 -4.41 -3.28 -30.34
C GLU A 183 -5.85 -2.83 -30.05
N GLY A 184 -6.67 -3.71 -29.50
CA GLY A 184 -8.05 -3.40 -29.07
C GLY A 184 -8.13 -2.48 -27.85
N VAL A 185 -7.13 -2.52 -26.98
CA VAL A 185 -7.01 -1.59 -25.82
C VAL A 185 -6.50 -0.21 -26.27
N GLY A 186 -6.08 -0.06 -27.52
CA GLY A 186 -5.54 1.15 -28.17
C GLY A 186 -4.53 1.92 -27.32
N PRO A 187 -3.48 2.51 -27.86
CA PRO A 187 -2.57 3.32 -27.07
C PRO A 187 -3.41 4.39 -26.37
N THR A 188 -3.42 4.38 -25.04
CA THR A 188 -3.95 5.51 -24.29
C THR A 188 -3.07 6.69 -24.66
N LYS A 189 -3.50 7.44 -25.71
CA LYS A 189 -2.87 8.68 -26.14
C LYS A 189 -2.58 9.45 -24.86
N PRO A 190 -1.32 9.80 -24.58
CA PRO A 190 -1.02 10.62 -23.41
C PRO A 190 -1.97 11.83 -23.51
N PRO A 191 -2.61 12.24 -22.42
CA PRO A 191 -3.48 13.42 -22.47
C PRO A 191 -2.65 14.51 -23.12
N PRO A 192 -3.18 15.28 -24.10
CA PRO A 192 -2.44 16.33 -24.74
C PRO A 192 -1.85 17.16 -23.64
N ARG A 193 -0.52 17.29 -23.61
CA ARG A 193 0.18 18.17 -22.67
C ARG A 193 -0.54 19.48 -22.79
N GLY A 194 -1.28 19.83 -21.73
CA GLY A 194 -2.08 21.02 -21.71
C GLY A 194 -1.20 22.17 -22.16
N GLN A 195 -1.51 22.68 -23.36
CA GLN A 195 -1.11 24.03 -23.66
C GLN A 195 -1.68 24.84 -22.51
N THR A 196 -0.80 25.23 -21.60
CA THR A 196 -1.08 26.26 -20.64
C THR A 196 -1.53 27.43 -21.51
N ARG A 197 -2.86 27.57 -21.69
CA ARG A 197 -3.44 28.82 -22.13
C ARG A 197 -3.00 29.85 -21.14
N VAL A 198 -1.83 30.46 -21.39
CA VAL A 198 -1.49 31.73 -20.81
C VAL A 198 -2.59 32.66 -21.30
N SER A 199 -3.59 32.82 -20.47
CA SER A 199 -4.62 33.81 -20.63
C SER A 199 -3.88 35.16 -20.62
N LYS A 200 -3.58 35.68 -21.82
CA LYS A 200 -3.15 37.05 -22.01
C LYS A 200 -4.31 37.92 -21.53
N LYS A 201 -4.27 38.24 -20.24
CA LYS A 201 -5.12 39.30 -19.68
C LYS A 201 -4.79 40.56 -20.48
N LYS A 202 -5.68 40.96 -21.40
CA LYS A 202 -5.60 42.20 -22.14
C LYS A 202 -5.53 43.31 -21.12
N ILE A 203 -4.35 43.88 -20.91
CA ILE A 203 -4.14 45.12 -20.21
C ILE A 203 -4.75 46.18 -21.14
N LYS A 204 -5.91 46.71 -20.75
CA LYS A 204 -6.46 47.89 -21.42
C LYS A 204 -5.45 49.02 -21.25
N PRO A 205 -5.09 49.74 -22.32
CA PRO A 205 -4.24 50.92 -22.18
C PRO A 205 -5.01 51.99 -21.41
N ARG A 206 -4.38 52.56 -20.42
CA ARG A 206 -4.86 53.69 -19.62
C ARG A 206 -4.81 54.94 -20.50
N PRO A 207 -5.88 55.73 -20.62
CA PRO A 207 -5.83 56.97 -21.39
C PRO A 207 -4.87 57.96 -20.71
N ALA A 208 -3.97 58.52 -21.53
CA ALA A 208 -3.11 59.64 -21.12
C ALA A 208 -3.91 60.93 -21.11
N GLY A 209 -3.75 61.71 -20.06
CA GLY A 209 -4.05 63.13 -20.09
C GLY A 209 -5.12 63.60 -19.12
N ALA A 210 -4.66 64.15 -17.99
CA ALA A 210 -5.13 65.43 -17.43
C ALA A 210 -4.23 65.78 -16.24
N SER A 211 -3.43 66.80 -16.43
CA SER A 211 -2.75 67.59 -15.41
C SER A 211 -3.78 68.32 -14.54
N GLY A 212 -3.64 68.26 -13.21
CA GLY A 212 -4.55 69.02 -12.32
C GLY A 212 -4.17 68.89 -10.86
N ALA A 213 -3.40 69.88 -10.43
CA ALA A 213 -3.41 70.56 -9.12
C ALA A 213 -3.36 69.78 -7.78
N HIS A 214 -2.35 70.12 -7.05
CA HIS A 214 -2.10 69.90 -5.63
C HIS A 214 -3.28 70.25 -4.71
N ALA A 215 -3.54 69.36 -3.74
CA ALA A 215 -4.01 69.77 -2.40
C ALA A 215 -3.49 68.74 -1.37
N PRO A 216 -2.96 69.16 -0.21
CA PRO A 216 -2.38 68.28 0.79
C PRO A 216 -3.45 67.73 1.71
N SER A 217 -3.62 66.47 1.77
CA SER A 217 -4.49 65.79 2.71
C SER A 217 -3.73 65.34 3.96
N LYS A 218 -4.24 65.77 5.07
CA LYS A 218 -3.83 65.62 6.46
C LYS A 218 -3.59 64.15 6.86
N ARG A 219 -2.41 63.94 7.44
CA ARG A 219 -2.05 62.68 8.15
C ARG A 219 -2.91 62.58 9.42
N LYS A 220 -3.56 61.43 9.59
CA LYS A 220 -4.10 60.98 10.88
C LYS A 220 -3.03 60.24 11.67
N PRO A 221 -2.89 60.50 12.98
CA PRO A 221 -1.89 59.80 13.81
C PRO A 221 -2.33 58.39 14.21
N PRO A 222 -1.39 57.49 14.56
CA PRO A 222 -1.69 56.12 14.93
C PRO A 222 -2.28 56.03 16.32
N ALA A 223 -3.26 55.15 16.49
CA ALA A 223 -3.91 54.85 17.75
C ALA A 223 -2.94 54.14 18.70
N LYS A 224 -2.93 54.66 19.93
CA LYS A 224 -2.12 54.15 21.05
C LYS A 224 -2.64 52.82 21.55
N HIS A 225 -1.75 51.85 21.71
CA HIS A 225 -1.93 50.67 22.51
C HIS A 225 -2.11 51.04 23.98
N THR A 226 -3.24 50.73 24.58
CA THR A 226 -3.41 50.72 26.03
C THR A 226 -3.22 49.31 26.56
N ALA A 227 -2.13 49.13 27.26
CA ALA A 227 -1.88 48.02 28.13
C ALA A 227 -2.85 48.05 29.31
N ARG A 228 -3.51 46.93 29.57
CA ARG A 228 -4.26 46.75 30.83
C ARG A 228 -3.59 45.66 31.65
N LYS A 229 -2.87 46.11 32.66
CA LYS A 229 -2.42 45.34 33.84
C LYS A 229 -3.65 44.93 34.66
N GLY A 230 -3.58 43.75 35.24
CA GLY A 230 -4.52 43.42 36.32
C GLY A 230 -4.44 41.94 36.70
N ARG A 231 -3.49 41.64 37.56
CA ARG A 231 -3.51 40.46 38.46
C ARG A 231 -4.11 40.94 39.77
N PRO A 232 -4.89 40.16 40.48
CA PRO A 232 -4.39 39.81 41.81
C PRO A 232 -4.50 38.33 42.15
N GLN A 233 -3.57 37.94 43.01
CA GLN A 233 -3.46 36.72 43.79
C GLN A 233 -4.60 36.60 44.79
N GLY A 234 -5.10 35.40 44.97
CA GLY A 234 -5.89 35.00 46.12
C GLY A 234 -5.28 33.74 46.72
N LYS A 235 -4.73 33.90 47.92
CA LYS A 235 -4.26 32.87 48.84
C LYS A 235 -5.46 32.23 49.54
N GLY A 236 -5.29 30.99 49.96
CA GLY A 236 -6.00 30.54 51.14
C GLY A 236 -6.23 29.02 51.16
N HIS A 237 -5.42 28.36 51.99
CA HIS A 237 -5.75 27.37 53.03
C HIS A 237 -6.48 26.11 52.55
N GLY A 238 -5.98 24.86 52.81
CA GLY A 238 -5.56 24.35 54.10
C GLY A 238 -6.57 23.34 54.60
N GLY A 239 -6.15 22.09 54.86
CA GLY A 239 -6.98 21.03 55.43
C GLY A 239 -6.67 19.73 54.74
N GLN A 240 -5.79 18.96 55.13
CA GLN A 240 -5.43 18.04 56.22
C GLN A 240 -6.54 17.08 56.68
N ALA A 241 -6.11 15.82 56.68
CA ALA A 241 -6.54 14.68 57.51
C ALA A 241 -7.76 13.93 56.98
N SER A 242 -7.90 12.64 57.04
CA SER A 242 -7.20 11.57 57.75
C SER A 242 -7.96 10.25 57.50
N HIS A 243 -7.26 9.17 57.56
CA HIS A 243 -7.68 7.87 58.13
C HIS A 243 -8.88 7.14 57.58
N GLY A 244 -8.66 5.93 57.26
CA GLY A 244 -8.94 4.67 57.94
C GLY A 244 -9.31 3.67 56.87
N GLY A 245 -8.67 2.56 56.76
CA GLY A 245 -8.76 1.45 57.66
C GLY A 245 -9.48 0.35 56.95
N GLY A 246 -8.78 -0.71 56.58
CA GLY A 246 -8.95 -1.96 57.23
C GLY A 246 -9.96 -2.90 56.56
N GLY A 247 -9.49 -4.11 56.22
CA GLY A 247 -10.43 -5.21 56.01
C GLY A 247 -9.96 -6.32 55.10
N ASN A 248 -8.93 -6.92 55.45
CA ASN A 248 -8.53 -8.34 55.49
C ASN A 248 -9.68 -9.31 55.75
N ARG A 249 -9.82 -10.39 54.94
CA ARG A 249 -10.32 -11.75 55.26
C ARG A 249 -10.20 -12.60 53.99
N ARG A 250 -9.24 -13.42 53.83
CA ARG A 250 -8.97 -14.81 54.29
C ARG A 250 -10.22 -15.69 54.34
N GLY A 251 -10.08 -16.78 53.62
CA GLY A 251 -10.64 -18.00 54.06
C GLY A 251 -11.03 -19.00 52.96
N PRO A 252 -10.68 -20.22 53.24
CA PRO A 252 -10.35 -21.21 52.22
C PRO A 252 -11.36 -22.36 52.16
N GLY A 253 -11.14 -23.30 51.21
CA GLY A 253 -11.55 -24.65 51.50
C GLY A 253 -12.57 -25.24 50.55
N GLY A 254 -12.26 -26.39 50.05
CA GLY A 254 -13.24 -27.26 49.45
C GLY A 254 -12.67 -28.30 48.50
N ARG A 255 -11.80 -29.15 48.94
CA ARG A 255 -11.57 -30.52 48.44
C ARG A 255 -12.82 -31.34 48.38
N ARG A 256 -12.95 -32.21 47.36
CA ARG A 256 -13.27 -33.66 47.37
C ARG A 256 -13.57 -34.09 45.94
N ARG A 257 -12.76 -34.97 45.33
CA ARG A 257 -12.67 -36.44 45.43
C ARG A 257 -13.95 -37.17 45.02
N ARG A 258 -13.76 -37.98 44.05
CA ARG A 258 -14.02 -39.43 43.80
C ARG A 258 -14.74 -39.61 42.46
N SER A 259 -14.24 -40.37 41.59
CA SER A 259 -13.96 -41.80 41.47
C SER A 259 -15.05 -42.55 40.68
N GLY A 260 -14.54 -43.41 39.84
CA GLY A 260 -15.28 -44.55 39.33
C GLY A 260 -15.57 -44.38 37.83
N GLY A 261 -15.11 -45.17 36.91
CA GLY A 261 -14.83 -46.58 36.98
C GLY A 261 -15.53 -47.24 35.80
N GLY A 262 -14.80 -48.06 35.11
CA GLY A 262 -15.29 -49.20 34.45
C GLY A 262 -15.75 -48.98 32.99
N GLY A 263 -15.11 -49.47 31.95
CA GLY A 263 -15.03 -50.87 31.69
C GLY A 263 -15.77 -51.22 30.43
N GLY A 264 -15.12 -51.93 29.53
CA GLY A 264 -15.73 -52.96 28.74
C GLY A 264 -15.76 -52.71 27.22
N ARG A 265 -14.78 -53.21 26.55
CA ARG A 265 -14.83 -54.26 25.51
C ARG A 265 -16.08 -54.25 24.59
N SER A 266 -15.88 -54.02 23.34
CA SER A 266 -15.86 -55.02 22.27
C SER A 266 -15.24 -54.41 21.04
#